data_359d9a5161af9ead910f1f085790ff82
#
_entry.id   359d9a5161af9ead910f1f085790ff82
#
_cell.length_a   1.000
_cell.length_b   1.000
_cell.length_c   1.000
_cell.angle_alpha   90.00
_cell.angle_beta   90.00
_cell.angle_gamma   90.00
#
_symmetry.space_group_name_H-M   'P 1'
#
loop_
_entity.id
_entity.type
_entity.pdbx_description
1 polymer ?
#
loop_
_entity_poly.entity_id
_entity_poly.type
_entity_poly.pdbx_seq_one_letter_code
_entity_poly.pdbx_strand_id
1 'polypeptide(L)'
;MNNNDVEALSKAILDAKKEIKYCSICCNITDKDPCSMCSNPNRDSSVICVVEDPRDVAAMEKIREFKGQYHVLNGVISPMDGIGPDMINIKELIQRLGNQDVKEIIMATNPTIEGEATAMYIARPVSYTHLK
;
A
#
# COMPACT_ATOMS: atom_id res chain seq x y z
N MET A 1 3.45 9.99 -35.12
CA MET A 1 2.63 10.77 -34.18
C MET A 1 2.74 12.24 -34.56
N ASN A 2 1.63 12.92 -34.75
CA ASN A 2 1.67 14.36 -35.09
C ASN A 2 1.79 15.22 -33.83
N ASN A 3 2.02 16.54 -34.01
CA ASN A 3 2.23 17.45 -32.89
C ASN A 3 1.02 17.54 -31.95
N ASN A 4 -0.19 17.45 -32.47
CA ASN A 4 -1.41 17.49 -31.65
C ASN A 4 -1.52 16.28 -30.74
N ASP A 5 -1.12 15.09 -31.20
CA ASP A 5 -1.12 13.87 -30.41
C ASP A 5 -0.07 13.94 -29.29
N VAL A 6 1.11 14.50 -29.59
CA VAL A 6 2.17 14.68 -28.61
C VAL A 6 1.73 15.66 -27.51
N GLU A 7 1.10 16.75 -27.89
CA GLU A 7 0.61 17.75 -26.93
C GLU A 7 -0.48 17.16 -26.05
N ALA A 8 -1.40 16.40 -26.61
CA ALA A 8 -2.46 15.75 -25.86
C ALA A 8 -1.89 14.74 -24.83
N LEU A 9 -0.89 13.96 -25.26
CA LEU A 9 -0.22 13.00 -24.36
C LEU A 9 0.54 13.72 -23.26
N SER A 10 1.28 14.79 -23.60
CA SER A 10 2.02 15.58 -22.61
C SER A 10 1.09 16.18 -21.57
N LYS A 11 -0.04 16.72 -22.00
CA LYS A 11 -1.03 17.30 -21.09
C LYS A 11 -1.63 16.24 -20.17
N ALA A 12 -1.96 15.05 -20.71
CA ALA A 12 -2.49 13.95 -19.93
C ALA A 12 -1.50 13.51 -18.85
N ILE A 13 -0.21 13.44 -19.17
CA ILE A 13 0.84 13.10 -18.19
C ILE A 13 0.96 14.15 -17.10
N LEU A 14 0.94 15.43 -17.45
CA LEU A 14 1.02 16.52 -16.48
C LEU A 14 -0.20 16.55 -15.58
N ASP A 15 -1.40 16.36 -16.13
CA ASP A 15 -2.63 16.32 -15.35
C ASP A 15 -2.62 15.14 -14.39
N ALA A 16 -2.18 13.96 -14.84
CA ALA A 16 -2.04 12.78 -13.99
C ALA A 16 -1.08 13.04 -12.83
N LYS A 17 0.07 13.67 -13.11
CA LYS A 17 1.03 14.01 -12.05
C LYS A 17 0.47 14.96 -11.01
N LYS A 18 -0.40 15.89 -11.41
CA LYS A 18 -1.02 16.86 -10.50
C LYS A 18 -2.14 16.22 -9.68
N GLU A 19 -2.90 15.32 -10.27
CA GLU A 19 -4.09 14.73 -9.65
C GLU A 19 -3.78 13.47 -8.83
N ILE A 20 -2.74 12.73 -9.21
CA ILE A 20 -2.36 11.48 -8.53
C ILE A 20 -1.56 11.80 -7.25
N LYS A 21 -1.96 11.16 -6.16
CA LYS A 21 -1.30 11.27 -4.86
C LYS A 21 -1.38 9.93 -4.15
N TYR A 22 -0.75 9.85 -2.99
CA TYR A 22 -0.82 8.66 -2.16
C TYR A 22 -1.87 8.85 -1.07
N CYS A 23 -2.67 7.82 -0.83
CA CYS A 23 -3.63 7.83 0.25
C CYS A 23 -2.90 7.98 1.60
N SER A 24 -3.36 8.89 2.45
CA SER A 24 -2.73 9.13 3.76
C SER A 24 -2.88 7.95 4.72
N ILE A 25 -3.80 7.02 4.45
CA ILE A 25 -4.07 5.88 5.31
C ILE A 25 -3.36 4.62 4.81
N CYS A 26 -3.58 4.22 3.56
CA CYS A 26 -3.06 2.94 3.03
C CYS A 26 -1.85 3.09 2.12
N CYS A 27 -1.47 4.31 1.76
CA CYS A 27 -0.35 4.63 0.88
C CYS A 27 -0.54 4.16 -0.57
N ASN A 28 -1.75 3.76 -0.96
CA ASN A 28 -2.07 3.41 -2.34
C ASN A 28 -2.15 4.67 -3.20
N ILE A 29 -1.94 4.51 -4.50
CA ILE A 29 -2.10 5.60 -5.45
C ILE A 29 -3.59 5.95 -5.60
N THR A 30 -3.92 7.23 -5.51
CA THR A 30 -5.31 7.68 -5.58
C THR A 30 -5.39 9.11 -6.10
N ASP A 31 -6.54 9.48 -6.62
CA ASP A 31 -6.83 10.86 -7.02
C ASP A 31 -7.53 11.65 -5.91
N LYS A 32 -7.94 10.97 -4.85
CA LYS A 32 -8.57 11.60 -3.67
C LYS A 32 -8.04 10.97 -2.38
N ASP A 33 -7.94 11.77 -1.33
CA ASP A 33 -7.43 11.31 -0.05
C ASP A 33 -8.49 11.51 1.05
N PRO A 34 -8.90 10.46 1.76
CA PRO A 34 -8.46 9.06 1.60
C PRO A 34 -9.04 8.41 0.34
N CYS A 35 -8.41 7.29 -0.08
CA CYS A 35 -8.85 6.59 -1.29
C CYS A 35 -10.23 5.96 -1.09
N SER A 36 -10.85 5.54 -2.21
CA SER A 36 -12.19 4.97 -2.17
C SER A 36 -12.31 3.75 -1.27
N MET A 37 -11.24 2.96 -1.15
CA MET A 37 -11.24 1.78 -0.29
C MET A 37 -11.17 2.14 1.19
N CYS A 38 -10.33 3.10 1.56
CA CYS A 38 -10.20 3.53 2.95
C CYS A 38 -11.42 4.32 3.44
N SER A 39 -12.10 5.02 2.53
CA SER A 39 -13.29 5.79 2.86
C SER A 39 -14.60 4.98 2.76
N ASN A 40 -14.54 3.73 2.29
CA ASN A 40 -15.72 2.89 2.13
C ASN A 40 -16.15 2.29 3.48
N PRO A 41 -17.32 2.65 4.02
CA PRO A 41 -17.76 2.15 5.31
C PRO A 41 -18.16 0.67 5.30
N ASN A 42 -18.33 0.08 4.12
CA ASN A 42 -18.69 -1.34 3.98
C ASN A 42 -17.48 -2.27 4.07
N ARG A 43 -16.26 -1.71 4.12
CA ARG A 43 -15.05 -2.50 4.26
C ARG A 43 -14.71 -2.72 5.74
N ASP A 44 -14.18 -3.91 6.03
CA ASP A 44 -13.79 -4.28 7.39
C ASP A 44 -12.44 -3.66 7.73
N SER A 45 -12.45 -2.62 8.56
CA SER A 45 -11.24 -1.92 8.99
C SER A 45 -10.42 -2.71 10.02
N SER A 46 -10.92 -3.85 10.49
CA SER A 46 -10.18 -4.69 11.45
C SER A 46 -9.21 -5.64 10.76
N VAL A 47 -9.26 -5.77 9.43
CA VAL A 47 -8.40 -6.65 8.65
C VAL A 47 -7.61 -5.81 7.66
N ILE A 48 -6.29 -5.89 7.71
CA ILE A 48 -5.40 -5.19 6.79
C ILE A 48 -4.57 -6.19 6.01
N CYS A 49 -4.58 -6.06 4.69
CA CYS A 49 -3.72 -6.83 3.79
C CYS A 49 -2.54 -5.97 3.39
N VAL A 50 -1.34 -6.40 3.76
CA VAL A 50 -0.09 -5.67 3.46
C VAL A 50 0.48 -6.19 2.15
N VAL A 51 0.64 -5.29 1.18
CA VAL A 51 1.15 -5.60 -0.16
C VAL A 51 2.35 -4.73 -0.50
N GLU A 52 3.12 -5.13 -1.51
CA GLU A 52 4.36 -4.43 -1.88
C GLU A 52 4.11 -3.20 -2.73
N ASP A 53 3.17 -3.25 -3.69
CA ASP A 53 2.91 -2.12 -4.56
C ASP A 53 1.42 -2.02 -4.96
N PRO A 54 1.01 -0.88 -5.58
CA PRO A 54 -0.39 -0.69 -5.96
C PRO A 54 -0.93 -1.70 -6.97
N ARG A 55 -0.08 -2.33 -7.77
CA ARG A 55 -0.50 -3.37 -8.73
C ARG A 55 -1.07 -4.58 -8.01
N ASP A 56 -0.52 -4.90 -6.85
CA ASP A 56 -1.02 -6.01 -6.03
C ASP A 56 -2.43 -5.73 -5.53
N VAL A 57 -2.72 -4.50 -5.14
CA VAL A 57 -4.08 -4.07 -4.75
C VAL A 57 -5.04 -4.27 -5.92
N ALA A 58 -4.68 -3.81 -7.10
CA ALA A 58 -5.53 -3.94 -8.30
C ALA A 58 -5.79 -5.41 -8.63
N ALA A 59 -4.77 -6.26 -8.51
CA ALA A 59 -4.90 -7.68 -8.79
C ALA A 59 -5.84 -8.36 -7.79
N MET A 60 -5.73 -8.05 -6.52
CA MET A 60 -6.59 -8.62 -5.48
C MET A 60 -8.04 -8.13 -5.58
N GLU A 61 -8.24 -6.87 -5.95
CA GLU A 61 -9.58 -6.30 -6.10
C GLU A 61 -10.34 -6.91 -7.29
N LYS A 62 -9.65 -7.42 -8.31
CA LYS A 62 -10.29 -8.12 -9.42
C LYS A 62 -11.01 -9.38 -8.97
N ILE A 63 -10.53 -10.03 -7.94
CA ILE A 63 -11.13 -11.25 -7.40
C ILE A 63 -12.39 -10.94 -6.59
N ARG A 64 -12.47 -9.75 -5.98
CA ARG A 64 -13.61 -9.24 -5.20
C ARG A 64 -14.00 -10.09 -3.99
N GLU A 65 -13.09 -10.92 -3.50
CA GLU A 65 -13.34 -11.75 -2.32
C GLU A 65 -12.89 -11.09 -1.02
N PHE A 66 -11.91 -10.19 -1.10
CA PHE A 66 -11.36 -9.50 0.06
C PHE A 66 -12.22 -8.29 0.42
N LYS A 67 -12.69 -8.24 1.67
CA LYS A 67 -13.55 -7.17 2.18
C LYS A 67 -12.86 -6.22 3.16
N GLY A 68 -11.59 -6.45 3.47
CA GLY A 68 -10.82 -5.62 4.38
C GLY A 68 -10.17 -4.43 3.69
N GLN A 69 -9.19 -3.84 4.36
CA GLN A 69 -8.43 -2.72 3.85
C GLN A 69 -7.02 -3.16 3.46
N TYR A 70 -6.33 -2.33 2.70
CA TYR A 70 -4.98 -2.58 2.23
C TYR A 70 -3.99 -1.64 2.89
N HIS A 71 -2.74 -2.04 2.90
CA HIS A 71 -1.61 -1.16 3.19
C HIS A 71 -0.51 -1.42 2.17
N VAL A 72 -0.11 -0.39 1.44
CA VAL A 72 0.87 -0.49 0.36
C VAL A 72 2.22 0.01 0.87
N LEU A 73 3.23 -0.87 0.84
CA LEU A 73 4.58 -0.54 1.30
C LEU A 73 5.36 0.30 0.30
N ASN A 74 5.04 0.17 -0.99
CA ASN A 74 5.75 0.81 -2.10
C ASN A 74 7.23 0.41 -2.15
N GLY A 75 7.50 -0.87 -1.88
CA GLY A 75 8.83 -1.43 -1.94
C GLY A 75 9.01 -2.59 -1.00
N VAL A 76 10.24 -3.10 -0.97
CA VAL A 76 10.67 -4.17 -0.05
C VAL A 76 12.01 -3.79 0.55
N ILE A 77 12.33 -4.37 1.70
CA ILE A 77 13.65 -4.21 2.31
C ILE A 77 14.67 -4.95 1.44
N SER A 78 15.66 -4.21 0.94
CA SER A 78 16.73 -4.78 0.12
C SER A 78 18.05 -4.13 0.49
N PRO A 79 18.84 -4.76 1.38
CA PRO A 79 20.15 -4.21 1.78
C PRO A 79 21.11 -4.06 0.61
N MET A 80 21.03 -4.93 -0.39
CA MET A 80 21.91 -4.86 -1.57
C MET A 80 21.61 -3.64 -2.43
N ASP A 81 20.37 -3.18 -2.46
CA ASP A 81 19.97 -1.99 -3.21
C ASP A 81 19.94 -0.74 -2.33
N GLY A 82 20.36 -0.85 -1.06
CA GLY A 82 20.37 0.25 -0.12
C GLY A 82 19.00 0.65 0.38
N ILE A 83 17.99 -0.21 0.21
CA ILE A 83 16.61 0.06 0.65
C ILE A 83 16.40 -0.51 2.04
N GLY A 84 16.26 0.37 3.02
CA GLY A 84 15.97 -0.01 4.40
C GLY A 84 14.51 0.22 4.75
N PRO A 85 14.12 -0.13 5.99
CA PRO A 85 12.74 0.03 6.46
C PRO A 85 12.21 1.47 6.38
N ASP A 86 13.09 2.45 6.46
CA ASP A 86 12.71 3.86 6.42
C ASP A 86 12.29 4.34 5.03
N MET A 87 12.65 3.59 3.99
CA MET A 87 12.36 3.93 2.60
C MET A 87 11.05 3.35 2.09
N ILE A 88 10.42 2.49 2.87
CA ILE A 88 9.11 1.92 2.55
C ILE A 88 8.14 2.25 3.68
N ASN A 89 6.85 2.03 3.46
CA ASN A 89 5.80 2.54 4.34
C ASN A 89 5.50 1.66 5.56
N ILE A 90 6.54 1.15 6.22
CA ILE A 90 6.39 0.34 7.43
C ILE A 90 6.00 1.20 8.64
N LYS A 91 6.61 2.37 8.77
CA LYS A 91 6.31 3.30 9.86
C LYS A 91 4.84 3.71 9.85
N GLU A 92 4.31 3.98 8.68
CA GLU A 92 2.91 4.35 8.48
C GLU A 92 1.98 3.20 8.88
N LEU A 93 2.37 1.96 8.61
CA LEU A 93 1.63 0.78 9.04
C LEU A 93 1.59 0.67 10.56
N ILE A 94 2.73 0.85 11.22
CA ILE A 94 2.81 0.77 12.68
C ILE A 94 1.97 1.88 13.33
N GLN A 95 2.01 3.09 12.81
CA GLN A 95 1.17 4.19 13.27
C GLN A 95 -0.31 3.88 13.11
N ARG A 96 -0.68 3.28 11.97
CA ARG A 96 -2.05 2.88 11.68
C ARG A 96 -2.55 1.85 12.68
N LEU A 97 -1.70 0.90 13.07
CA LEU A 97 -2.06 -0.12 14.06
C LEU A 97 -2.36 0.49 15.44
N GLY A 98 -1.71 1.59 15.78
CA GLY A 98 -1.96 2.31 17.02
C GLY A 98 -3.25 3.12 17.03
N ASN A 99 -3.74 3.52 15.86
CA ASN A 99 -4.89 4.40 15.72
C ASN A 99 -6.17 3.68 15.28
N GLN A 100 -6.08 2.41 14.93
CA GLN A 100 -7.17 1.64 14.33
C GLN A 100 -7.28 0.29 15.07
N ASP A 101 -8.50 -0.16 15.31
CA ASP A 101 -8.72 -1.46 15.96
C ASP A 101 -8.53 -2.60 14.95
N VAL A 102 -7.28 -2.98 14.72
CA VAL A 102 -6.90 -4.02 13.78
C VAL A 102 -6.79 -5.35 14.50
N LYS A 103 -7.53 -6.36 14.03
CA LYS A 103 -7.55 -7.71 14.60
C LYS A 103 -6.72 -8.70 13.81
N GLU A 104 -6.54 -8.47 12.52
CA GLU A 104 -5.84 -9.39 11.64
C GLU A 104 -5.03 -8.63 10.60
N ILE A 105 -3.81 -9.10 10.37
CA ILE A 105 -2.95 -8.59 9.31
C ILE A 105 -2.57 -9.74 8.41
N ILE A 106 -2.85 -9.59 7.12
CA ILE A 106 -2.49 -10.56 6.10
C ILE A 106 -1.24 -10.06 5.39
N MET A 107 -0.16 -10.83 5.47
CA MET A 107 1.10 -10.48 4.82
C MET A 107 1.10 -11.05 3.41
N ALA A 108 0.85 -10.21 2.42
CA ALA A 108 0.78 -10.59 1.01
C ALA A 108 1.98 -10.04 0.22
N THR A 109 3.16 -10.08 0.84
CA THR A 109 4.41 -9.77 0.16
C THR A 109 4.80 -10.91 -0.77
N ASN A 110 5.62 -10.62 -1.79
CA ASN A 110 6.01 -11.63 -2.77
C ASN A 110 6.91 -12.71 -2.14
N PRO A 111 6.89 -13.95 -2.68
CA PRO A 111 7.72 -15.05 -2.14
C PRO A 111 9.17 -14.94 -2.63
N THR A 112 9.78 -13.79 -2.46
CA THR A 112 11.18 -13.53 -2.73
C THR A 112 11.94 -13.43 -1.41
N ILE A 113 13.27 -13.46 -1.47
CA ILE A 113 14.10 -13.27 -0.26
C ILE A 113 13.80 -11.92 0.38
N GLU A 114 13.69 -10.86 -0.43
CA GLU A 114 13.38 -9.51 0.02
C GLU A 114 11.96 -9.42 0.60
N GLY A 115 10.98 -10.05 -0.05
CA GLY A 115 9.60 -10.08 0.41
C GLY A 115 9.46 -10.81 1.74
N GLU A 116 10.13 -11.94 1.90
CA GLU A 116 10.13 -12.68 3.16
C GLU A 116 10.82 -11.92 4.28
N ALA A 117 11.96 -11.27 3.99
CA ALA A 117 12.66 -10.45 4.97
C ALA A 117 11.79 -9.27 5.43
N THR A 118 11.08 -8.65 4.50
CA THR A 118 10.15 -7.55 4.80
C THR A 118 9.01 -8.02 5.68
N ALA A 119 8.42 -9.18 5.36
CA ALA A 119 7.34 -9.76 6.16
C ALA A 119 7.80 -10.08 7.58
N MET A 120 9.00 -10.65 7.74
CA MET A 120 9.56 -10.96 9.05
C MET A 120 9.84 -9.69 9.85
N TYR A 121 10.34 -8.65 9.21
CA TYR A 121 10.58 -7.37 9.87
C TYR A 121 9.29 -6.76 10.40
N ILE A 122 8.23 -6.80 9.61
CA ILE A 122 6.92 -6.27 10.01
C ILE A 122 6.29 -7.12 11.11
N ALA A 123 6.46 -8.44 11.05
CA ALA A 123 5.85 -9.36 12.01
C ALA A 123 6.29 -9.11 13.45
N ARG A 124 7.53 -8.67 13.67
CA ARG A 124 8.03 -8.39 15.03
C ARG A 124 7.26 -7.29 15.74
N PRO A 125 7.19 -6.05 15.21
CA PRO A 125 6.45 -4.98 15.90
C PRO A 125 4.95 -5.25 15.94
N VAL A 126 4.40 -5.92 14.93
CA VAL A 126 2.98 -6.29 14.91
C VAL A 126 2.66 -7.28 16.02
N SER A 127 3.46 -8.35 16.14
CA SER A 127 3.29 -9.34 17.22
C SER A 127 3.39 -8.69 18.59
N TYR A 128 4.36 -7.81 18.78
CA TYR A 128 4.54 -7.10 20.03
C TYR A 128 3.34 -6.20 20.35
N THR A 129 2.78 -5.53 19.34
CA THR A 129 1.65 -4.61 19.53
C THR A 129 0.34 -5.36 19.76
N HIS A 130 0.17 -6.54 19.17
CA HIS A 130 -1.11 -7.28 19.20
C HIS A 130 -1.12 -8.49 20.12
N LEU A 131 -0.03 -8.80 20.79
CA LEU A 131 0.02 -9.86 21.81
C LEU A 131 -0.70 -9.49 23.11
N LYS A 132 -1.39 -8.38 23.09
CA LYS A 132 -2.26 -7.98 24.18
C LYS A 132 -3.69 -8.47 23.90
#